data_d09551ef628c2dbad5c45669c3e60a57
#
_entry.id   d09551ef628c2dbad5c45669c3e60a57
#
_cell.length_a   1.000
_cell.length_b   1.000
_cell.length_c   1.000
_cell.angle_alpha   90.00
_cell.angle_beta   90.00
_cell.angle_gamma   90.00
#
_symmetry.space_group_name_H-M   'P 1'
#
loop_
_entity.id
_entity.type
_entity.pdbx_description
1 polymer ?
#
loop_
_entity_poly.entity_id
_entity_poly.type
_entity_poly.pdbx_seq_one_letter_code
_entity_poly.pdbx_strand_id
1 'polypeptide(L)' 'MSKNYVEMGVYYMDKTIGLVRTVSRMSDYKTNDPMIGFVKVGEGGVASEMYAMPENVFKEKFIH' A
#
# COMPACT_ATOMS: atom_id res chain seq x y z
N MET A 1 16.29 -10.15 -10.53
CA MET A 1 14.83 -10.21 -10.44
C MET A 1 14.28 -8.94 -9.81
N SER A 2 13.29 -8.38 -10.43
CA SER A 2 12.76 -7.10 -10.01
C SER A 2 11.91 -7.22 -8.74
N LYS A 3 12.03 -6.24 -7.86
CA LYS A 3 11.20 -6.14 -6.67
C LYS A 3 10.15 -5.04 -6.83
N ASN A 4 9.87 -4.65 -8.06
CA ASN A 4 8.96 -3.53 -8.30
C ASN A 4 7.49 -3.93 -8.28
N TYR A 5 7.21 -5.14 -7.91
CA TYR A 5 5.84 -5.63 -7.87
C TYR A 5 5.29 -5.54 -6.45
N VAL A 6 4.13 -4.89 -6.31
CA VAL A 6 3.47 -4.77 -5.00
C VAL A 6 2.51 -5.93 -4.85
N GLU A 7 2.72 -6.75 -3.83
CA GLU A 7 1.86 -7.89 -3.56
C GLU A 7 0.73 -7.50 -2.63
N MET A 8 -0.40 -8.20 -2.77
CA MET A 8 -1.56 -7.95 -1.92
C MET A 8 -1.51 -8.87 -0.71
N GLY A 9 -2.10 -8.38 0.40
CA GLY A 9 -2.12 -9.16 1.63
C GLY A 9 -0.78 -9.23 2.33
N VAL A 10 0.12 -8.33 2.02
CA VAL A 10 1.50 -8.35 2.53
C VAL A 10 1.74 -7.11 3.37
N TYR A 11 2.55 -7.26 4.41
CA TYR A 11 2.92 -6.14 5.28
C TYR A 11 4.10 -5.39 4.72
N TYR A 12 4.01 -4.07 4.78
CA TYR A 12 5.10 -3.18 4.39
C TYR A 12 5.28 -2.14 5.48
N MET A 13 6.47 -1.55 5.53
CA MET A 13 6.79 -0.56 6.55
C MET A 13 7.42 0.67 5.92
N ASP A 14 6.95 1.84 6.31
CA ASP A 14 7.56 3.11 5.95
C ASP A 14 7.80 3.91 7.21
N LYS A 15 8.89 4.66 7.24
CA LYS A 15 9.27 5.39 8.43
C LYS A 15 8.22 6.42 8.84
N THR A 16 7.60 7.05 7.87
CA THR A 16 6.64 8.11 8.15
C THR A 16 5.24 7.55 8.41
N ILE A 17 4.82 6.62 7.56
CA ILE A 17 3.46 6.10 7.60
C ILE A 17 3.32 4.99 8.64
N GLY A 18 4.35 4.16 8.77
CA GLY A 18 4.33 3.04 9.70
C GLY A 18 4.01 1.75 8.99
N LEU A 19 3.46 0.79 9.73
CA LEU A 19 3.16 -0.53 9.23
C LEU A 19 1.81 -0.53 8.51
N VAL A 20 1.78 -1.06 7.29
CA VAL A 20 0.56 -1.17 6.52
C VAL A 20 0.44 -2.57 5.97
N ARG A 21 -0.78 -2.96 5.61
CA ARG A 21 -1.04 -4.21 4.94
C ARG A 21 -1.83 -3.91 3.68
N THR A 22 -1.32 -4.39 2.55
CA THR A 22 -2.00 -4.17 1.28
C THR A 22 -3.26 -5.02 1.20
N VAL A 23 -4.30 -4.46 0.61
CA VAL A 23 -5.61 -5.11 0.54
C VAL A 23 -5.96 -5.48 -0.89
N SER A 24 -5.92 -4.51 -1.81
CA SER A 24 -6.32 -4.79 -3.17
C SER A 24 -5.72 -3.77 -4.12
N ARG A 25 -5.63 -4.17 -5.38
CA ARG A 25 -5.27 -3.26 -6.46
C ARG A 25 -6.53 -2.62 -6.98
N MET A 26 -6.43 -1.36 -7.32
CA MET A 26 -7.57 -0.64 -7.87
C MET A 26 -7.06 0.39 -8.86
N SER A 27 -7.98 1.07 -9.53
CA SER A 27 -7.64 2.10 -10.48
C SER A 27 -8.36 3.39 -10.10
N ASP A 28 -7.67 4.50 -10.35
CA ASP A 28 -8.30 5.80 -10.21
C ASP A 28 -9.30 5.93 -11.34
N TYR A 29 -10.58 6.11 -10.99
CA TYR A 29 -11.62 6.09 -12.02
C TYR A 29 -11.55 7.30 -12.94
N LYS A 30 -10.84 8.35 -12.55
CA LYS A 30 -10.69 9.54 -13.40
C LYS A 30 -9.52 9.40 -14.36
N THR A 31 -8.38 8.91 -13.89
CA THR A 31 -7.16 8.86 -14.67
C THR A 31 -6.82 7.45 -15.12
N ASN A 32 -7.47 6.46 -14.53
CA ASN A 32 -7.21 5.05 -14.81
C ASN A 32 -5.82 4.61 -14.37
N ASP A 33 -5.19 5.36 -13.49
CA ASP A 33 -3.89 5.00 -12.97
C ASP A 33 -4.00 3.89 -11.94
N PRO A 34 -3.01 3.01 -11.86
CA PRO A 34 -3.05 1.94 -10.85
C PRO A 34 -2.86 2.51 -9.46
N MET A 35 -3.66 2.01 -8.53
CA MET A 35 -3.65 2.43 -7.13
C MET A 35 -3.52 1.20 -6.25
N ILE A 36 -2.95 1.40 -5.07
CA ILE A 36 -2.84 0.33 -4.07
C ILE A 36 -3.70 0.70 -2.87
N GLY A 37 -4.65 -0.17 -2.55
CA GLY A 37 -5.45 -0.01 -1.35
C GLY A 37 -4.78 -0.73 -0.19
N PHE A 38 -4.73 -0.07 0.96
CA PHE A 38 -4.06 -0.64 2.12
C PHE A 38 -4.73 -0.14 3.40
N VAL A 39 -4.43 -0.83 4.50
CA VAL A 39 -4.88 -0.42 5.82
C VAL A 39 -3.65 -0.22 6.68
N LYS A 40 -3.72 0.72 7.62
CA LYS A 40 -2.65 0.90 8.59
C LYS A 40 -2.88 -0.06 9.74
N VAL A 41 -1.80 -0.68 10.19
CA VAL A 41 -1.88 -1.68 11.26
C VAL A 41 -1.31 -1.07 12.53
N GLY A 42 -2.16 -0.92 13.52
CA GLY A 42 -1.75 -0.37 14.80
C GLY A 42 -1.37 -1.44 15.78
N GLU A 43 -1.19 -1.02 17.02
CA GLU A 43 -0.85 -1.94 18.12
C GLU A 43 -1.95 -2.97 18.28
N GLY A 44 -1.52 -4.20 18.54
CA GLY A 44 -2.47 -5.29 18.70
C GLY A 44 -3.05 -5.78 17.41
N GLY A 45 -2.54 -5.31 16.28
CA GLY A 45 -3.03 -5.74 14.98
C GLY A 45 -4.32 -5.09 14.54
N VAL A 46 -4.72 -4.02 15.20
CA VAL A 46 -5.95 -3.32 14.83
C VAL A 46 -5.73 -2.57 13.53
N ALA A 47 -6.60 -2.81 12.54
CA ALA A 47 -6.49 -2.17 11.24
C ALA A 47 -7.35 -0.92 11.19
N SER A 48 -6.85 0.09 10.49
CA SER A 48 -7.58 1.32 10.25
C SER A 48 -8.55 1.13 9.07
N GLU A 49 -9.27 2.20 8.76
CA GLU A 49 -10.00 2.23 7.50
C GLU A 49 -9.04 2.16 6.33
N MET A 50 -9.57 1.82 5.16
CA MET A 50 -8.73 1.63 3.99
C MET A 50 -8.32 2.96 3.37
N TYR A 51 -7.06 3.02 3.01
CA TYR A 51 -6.48 4.14 2.27
C TYR A 51 -6.06 3.67 0.90
N ALA A 52 -5.77 4.60 0.02
CA ALA A 52 -5.27 4.28 -1.31
C ALA A 52 -4.23 5.30 -1.73
N MET A 53 -3.25 4.84 -2.49
CA MET A 53 -2.26 5.74 -3.08
C MET A 53 -1.83 5.18 -4.43
N PRO A 54 -1.32 6.03 -5.33
CA PRO A 54 -0.81 5.54 -6.61
C PRO A 54 0.28 4.50 -6.40
N GLU A 55 0.30 3.51 -7.26
CA GLU A 55 1.23 2.39 -7.11
C GLU A 55 2.68 2.85 -7.14
N ASN A 56 3.04 3.77 -8.02
CA ASN A 56 4.42 4.22 -8.09
C ASN A 56 4.82 4.99 -6.84
N VAL A 57 3.90 5.70 -6.21
CA VAL A 57 4.18 6.38 -4.95
C VAL A 57 4.36 5.35 -3.83
N PHE A 58 3.52 4.32 -3.83
CA PHE A 58 3.63 3.26 -2.85
C PHE A 58 5.00 2.57 -2.95
N LYS A 59 5.44 2.30 -4.17
CA LYS A 59 6.75 1.67 -4.36
C LYS A 59 7.88 2.54 -3.81
N GLU A 60 7.82 3.84 -4.05
CA GLU A 60 8.86 4.73 -3.55
C GLU A 60 8.95 4.72 -2.03
N LYS A 61 7.81 4.62 -1.36
CA LYS A 61 7.79 4.70 0.09
C LYS A 61 8.08 3.36 0.75
N PHE A 62 7.60 2.28 0.19
CA PHE A 62 7.61 0.99 0.88
C PHE A 62 8.56 -0.04 0.29
N ILE A 63 8.99 0.13 -0.93
CA ILE A 63 9.88 -0.84 -1.58
C ILE A 63 11.20 -0.16 -1.88
N HIS A 64 12.27 -0.68 -1.26
CA HIS A 64 13.60 -0.10 -1.39
C HIS A 64 14.59 -1.07 -1.96
#